data_b6d90f1cf44d072ed8500f07d15e62f8
#
_entry.id   b6d90f1cf44d072ed8500f07d15e62f8
#
_cell.length_a   1.000
_cell.length_b   1.000
_cell.length_c   1.000
_cell.angle_alpha   90.00
_cell.angle_beta   90.00
_cell.angle_gamma   90.00
#
_symmetry.space_group_name_H-M   'P 1'
#
loop_
_entity.id
_entity.type
_entity.pdbx_description
1 polymer ?
#
loop_
_entity_poly.entity_id
_entity_poly.type
_entity_poly.pdbx_seq_one_letter_code
_entity_poly.pdbx_strand_id
1 'polypeptide(L)'
;MTNKEILKKQIIYRSAHRGSKEMDILLGNFVKGHIDDFSDDDLKNLEQILFIEDEILYRWYFDKKDSDVIPNNKVSKMLKDFRLYQNK
;
A
#
# COMPACT_ATOMS: atom_id res chain seq x y z
N MET A 1 23.02 7.74 1.59
CA MET A 1 21.81 6.93 1.65
C MET A 1 21.86 5.80 0.67
N THR A 2 21.39 4.65 1.08
CA THR A 2 21.28 3.52 0.17
C THR A 2 20.08 3.68 -0.74
N ASN A 3 20.08 2.95 -1.86
CA ASN A 3 18.92 2.96 -2.75
C ASN A 3 17.65 2.49 -2.04
N LYS A 4 17.80 1.54 -1.13
CA LYS A 4 16.67 1.03 -0.38
C LYS A 4 16.07 2.10 0.53
N GLU A 5 16.92 2.91 1.16
CA GLU A 5 16.43 3.98 2.02
C GLU A 5 15.71 5.05 1.22
N ILE A 6 16.24 5.37 0.04
CA ILE A 6 15.57 6.34 -0.84
C ILE A 6 14.21 5.81 -1.27
N LEU A 7 14.15 4.54 -1.64
CA LEU A 7 12.89 3.92 -2.05
C LEU A 7 11.87 3.94 -0.90
N LYS A 8 12.31 3.62 0.32
CA LYS A 8 11.42 3.65 1.48
C LYS A 8 10.85 5.04 1.69
N LYS A 9 11.67 6.08 1.58
CA LYS A 9 11.21 7.45 1.75
C LYS A 9 10.18 7.82 0.70
N GLN A 10 10.41 7.42 -0.56
CA GLN A 10 9.46 7.68 -1.63
C GLN A 10 8.14 6.96 -1.37
N ILE A 11 8.20 5.72 -0.90
CA ILE A 11 7.00 4.96 -0.60
C ILE A 11 6.21 5.61 0.53
N ILE A 12 6.89 6.03 1.60
CA ILE A 12 6.24 6.70 2.71
C ILE A 12 5.54 7.97 2.23
N TYR A 13 6.23 8.77 1.42
CA TYR A 13 5.65 10.01 0.90
C TYR A 13 4.41 9.72 0.05
N ARG A 14 4.50 8.77 -0.87
CA ARG A 14 3.39 8.45 -1.77
C ARG A 14 2.20 7.87 -1.03
N SER A 15 2.45 7.14 0.06
CA SER A 15 1.36 6.56 0.84
C SER A 15 0.62 7.62 1.65
N ALA A 16 1.27 8.73 1.95
CA ALA A 16 0.71 9.79 2.80
C ALA A 16 0.08 10.94 2.01
N HIS A 17 0.21 10.94 0.68
CA HIS A 17 -0.30 12.03 -0.16
C HIS A 17 -1.26 11.50 -1.21
N ARG A 18 -2.33 10.89 -0.72
CA ARG A 18 -3.35 10.30 -1.60
C ARG A 18 -4.48 11.30 -1.84
N GLY A 19 -5.31 10.97 -2.81
CA GLY A 19 -6.41 11.84 -3.17
C GLY A 19 -7.58 11.80 -2.21
N SER A 20 -7.76 10.72 -1.46
CA SER A 20 -8.84 10.62 -0.49
C SER A 20 -8.27 10.36 0.89
N LYS A 21 -9.02 10.81 1.89
CA LYS A 21 -8.61 10.65 3.28
C LYS A 21 -8.57 9.17 3.67
N GLU A 22 -9.54 8.40 3.20
CA GLU A 22 -9.58 6.97 3.50
C GLU A 22 -8.33 6.27 3.00
N MET A 23 -7.89 6.61 1.79
CA MET A 23 -6.70 5.98 1.23
C MET A 23 -5.43 6.46 1.93
N ASP A 24 -5.38 7.73 2.34
CA ASP A 24 -4.25 8.21 3.13
C ASP A 24 -4.10 7.39 4.41
N ILE A 25 -5.20 7.19 5.11
CA ILE A 25 -5.18 6.46 6.38
C ILE A 25 -4.82 5.00 6.14
N LEU A 26 -5.45 4.36 5.17
CA LEU A 26 -5.22 2.96 4.89
C LEU A 26 -3.77 2.69 4.49
N LEU A 27 -3.32 3.37 3.45
CA LEU A 27 -1.99 3.12 2.92
C LEU A 27 -0.89 3.63 3.84
N GLY A 28 -1.13 4.77 4.49
CA GLY A 28 -0.17 5.29 5.44
C GLY A 28 0.07 4.34 6.60
N ASN A 29 -0.98 3.80 7.17
CA ASN A 29 -0.84 2.86 8.28
C ASN A 29 -0.25 1.53 7.84
N PHE A 30 -0.65 1.04 6.66
CA PHE A 30 -0.09 -0.19 6.14
C PHE A 30 1.41 -0.06 5.95
N VAL A 31 1.85 1.02 5.31
CA VAL A 31 3.27 1.25 5.04
C VAL A 31 4.04 1.37 6.35
N LYS A 32 3.55 2.17 7.29
CA LYS A 32 4.22 2.33 8.58
C LYS A 32 4.41 1.00 9.29
N GLY A 33 3.41 0.14 9.21
CA GLY A 33 3.44 -1.12 9.94
C GLY A 33 4.34 -2.18 9.34
N HIS A 34 4.65 -2.08 8.06
CA HIS A 34 5.31 -3.17 7.36
C HIS A 34 6.59 -2.80 6.63
N ILE A 35 6.85 -1.50 6.41
CA ILE A 35 7.91 -1.10 5.49
C ILE A 35 9.29 -1.62 5.91
N ASP A 36 9.55 -1.72 7.19
CA ASP A 36 10.86 -2.16 7.68
C ASP A 36 11.06 -3.66 7.55
N ASP A 37 9.98 -4.40 7.37
CA ASP A 37 10.03 -5.86 7.24
C ASP A 37 10.08 -6.32 5.78
N PHE A 38 9.95 -5.41 4.84
CA PHE A 38 9.85 -5.76 3.42
C PHE A 38 11.23 -5.90 2.79
N SER A 39 11.35 -6.92 1.94
CA SER A 39 12.52 -7.09 1.08
C SER A 39 12.50 -6.05 -0.03
N ASP A 40 13.60 -5.99 -0.79
CA ASP A 40 13.66 -5.08 -1.94
C ASP A 40 12.53 -5.38 -2.95
N ASP A 41 12.25 -6.65 -3.19
CA ASP A 41 11.16 -7.03 -4.09
C ASP A 41 9.82 -6.60 -3.54
N ASP A 42 9.61 -6.77 -2.25
CA ASP A 42 8.36 -6.35 -1.61
C ASP A 42 8.17 -4.84 -1.72
N LEU A 43 9.24 -4.08 -1.54
CA LEU A 43 9.17 -2.63 -1.66
C LEU A 43 8.81 -2.20 -3.08
N LYS A 44 9.37 -2.87 -4.07
CA LYS A 44 9.02 -2.56 -5.46
C LYS A 44 7.57 -2.91 -5.76
N ASN A 45 7.09 -4.01 -5.23
CA ASN A 45 5.69 -4.40 -5.40
C ASN A 45 4.77 -3.40 -4.72
N LEU A 46 5.14 -2.92 -3.54
CA LEU A 46 4.37 -1.90 -2.84
C LEU A 46 4.35 -0.60 -3.63
N GLU A 47 5.49 -0.21 -4.18
CA GLU A 47 5.55 1.00 -4.98
C GLU A 47 4.59 0.93 -6.17
N GLN A 48 4.53 -0.21 -6.85
CA GLN A 48 3.61 -0.39 -7.97
C GLN A 48 2.16 -0.21 -7.53
N ILE A 49 1.82 -0.72 -6.35
CA ILE A 49 0.46 -0.55 -5.83
C ILE A 49 0.16 0.92 -5.59
N LEU A 50 1.14 1.67 -5.09
CA LEU A 50 0.95 3.09 -4.79
C LEU A 50 0.79 3.96 -6.04
N PHE A 51 1.16 3.44 -7.21
CA PHE A 51 0.92 4.15 -8.47
C PHE A 51 -0.49 3.95 -9.01
N ILE A 52 -1.25 3.01 -8.45
CA ILE A 52 -2.62 2.75 -8.91
C ILE A 52 -3.53 3.85 -8.39
N GLU A 53 -4.50 4.25 -9.19
CA GLU A 53 -5.43 5.31 -8.82
C GLU A 53 -6.22 4.95 -7.57
N ASP A 54 -6.46 5.95 -6.74
CA ASP A 54 -7.16 5.75 -5.46
C ASP A 54 -8.53 5.12 -5.64
N GLU A 55 -9.27 5.53 -6.68
CA GLU A 55 -10.60 4.98 -6.90
C GLU A 55 -10.57 3.48 -7.12
N ILE A 56 -9.58 3.02 -7.89
CA ILE A 56 -9.44 1.60 -8.16
C ILE A 56 -9.07 0.85 -6.89
N LEU A 57 -8.11 1.38 -6.15
CA LEU A 57 -7.69 0.77 -4.88
C LEU A 57 -8.82 0.76 -3.87
N TYR A 58 -9.60 1.85 -3.81
CA TYR A 58 -10.71 1.96 -2.88
C TYR A 58 -11.74 0.86 -3.15
N ARG A 59 -12.14 0.71 -4.40
CA ARG A 59 -13.13 -0.31 -4.75
C ARG A 59 -12.61 -1.72 -4.49
N TRP A 60 -11.35 -1.92 -4.80
CA TRP A 60 -10.74 -3.24 -4.59
C TRP A 60 -10.69 -3.58 -3.10
N TYR A 61 -10.30 -2.63 -2.26
CA TYR A 61 -10.13 -2.89 -0.84
C TYR A 61 -11.45 -2.85 -0.07
N PHE A 62 -12.20 -1.78 -0.24
CA PHE A 62 -13.42 -1.56 0.56
C PHE A 62 -14.65 -2.23 -0.03
N ASP A 63 -14.79 -2.19 -1.34
CA ASP A 63 -15.98 -2.76 -2.00
C ASP A 63 -15.77 -4.20 -2.44
N LYS A 64 -14.59 -4.75 -2.21
CA LYS A 64 -14.24 -6.12 -2.56
C LYS A 64 -14.39 -6.42 -4.05
N LYS A 65 -14.14 -5.44 -4.89
CA LYS A 65 -14.21 -5.59 -6.33
C LYS A 65 -12.88 -6.10 -6.88
N ASP A 66 -12.92 -7.13 -7.69
CA ASP A 66 -11.71 -7.61 -8.35
C ASP A 66 -11.24 -6.59 -9.38
N SER A 67 -9.93 -6.53 -9.56
CA SER A 67 -9.34 -5.61 -10.53
C SER A 67 -8.11 -6.23 -11.17
N ASP A 68 -8.07 -6.20 -12.49
CA ASP A 68 -6.91 -6.70 -13.24
C ASP A 68 -5.72 -5.76 -13.14
N VAL A 69 -5.97 -4.52 -12.70
CA VAL A 69 -4.90 -3.53 -12.57
C VAL A 69 -4.02 -3.81 -11.38
N ILE A 70 -4.58 -4.41 -10.35
CA ILE A 70 -3.85 -4.64 -9.10
C ILE A 70 -3.09 -5.96 -9.20
N PRO A 71 -1.75 -5.91 -9.07
CA PRO A 71 -0.95 -7.15 -9.16
C PRO A 71 -1.30 -8.12 -8.04
N ASN A 72 -1.28 -9.40 -8.36
CA ASN A 72 -1.54 -10.45 -7.38
C ASN A 72 -0.21 -10.95 -6.84
N ASN A 73 0.21 -10.41 -5.69
CA ASN A 73 1.47 -10.79 -5.08
C ASN A 73 1.34 -10.76 -3.56
N LYS A 74 2.44 -11.04 -2.87
CA LYS A 74 2.45 -11.10 -1.41
C LYS A 74 1.98 -9.78 -0.80
N VAL A 75 2.47 -8.66 -1.33
CA VAL A 75 2.17 -7.35 -0.76
C VAL A 75 0.69 -7.00 -0.94
N SER A 76 0.13 -7.26 -2.13
CA SER A 76 -1.28 -6.97 -2.35
C SER A 76 -2.17 -7.84 -1.47
N LYS A 77 -1.78 -9.09 -1.24
CA LYS A 77 -2.53 -9.95 -0.34
C LYS A 77 -2.48 -9.44 1.10
N MET A 78 -1.31 -8.99 1.53
CA MET A 78 -1.17 -8.42 2.87
C MET A 78 -2.03 -7.18 3.03
N LEU A 79 -2.05 -6.32 2.01
CA LEU A 79 -2.87 -5.12 2.05
C LEU A 79 -4.35 -5.46 2.10
N LYS A 80 -4.77 -6.43 1.31
CA LYS A 80 -6.17 -6.84 1.29
C LYS A 80 -6.63 -7.36 2.64
N ASP A 81 -5.74 -8.02 3.36
CA ASP A 81 -6.04 -8.57 4.69
C ASP A 81 -5.84 -7.56 5.81
N PHE A 82 -5.20 -6.44 5.52
CA PHE A 82 -4.91 -5.44 6.53
C PHE A 82 -6.19 -4.76 7.00
N ARG A 83 -6.31 -4.56 8.30
CA ARG A 83 -7.48 -3.90 8.90
C ARG A 83 -7.04 -2.66 9.64
N LEU A 84 -7.65 -1.53 9.27
CA LEU A 84 -7.36 -0.25 9.93
C LEU A 84 -7.81 -0.25 11.37
N TYR A 85 -8.97 -0.82 11.63
CA TYR A 85 -9.55 -0.81 12.95
C TYR A 85 -9.55 -2.22 13.49
N GLN A 86 -8.70 -2.44 14.48
CA GLN A 86 -8.57 -3.74 15.11
C GLN A 86 -9.54 -3.79 16.29
N ASN A 87 -10.58 -4.57 16.15
CA ASN A 87 -11.52 -4.75 17.23
C ASN A 87 -11.08 -5.90 18.12
N LYS A 88 -11.13 -5.65 19.38
CA LYS A 88 -10.72 -6.67 20.36
C LYS A 88 -11.92 -7.44 20.79
#